data_a46974609eb40ba480736771821cd38b
#
_entry.id   a46974609eb40ba480736771821cd38b
#
_cell.length_a   1.000
_cell.length_b   1.000
_cell.length_c   1.000
_cell.angle_alpha   90.00
_cell.angle_beta   90.00
_cell.angle_gamma   90.00
#
_symmetry.space_group_name_H-M   'P 1'
#
loop_
_entity.id
_entity.type
_entity.pdbx_description
1 polymer ?
#
loop_
_entity_poly.entity_id
_entity_poly.type
_entity_poly.pdbx_seq_one_letter_code
_entity_poly.pdbx_strand_id
1 'polypeptide(L)'
;MIIDSHSHLQDKKLCESVGLNLPPNMLNVEGLVEEQAASGIDLSVISGPRLMDIAVDQQNKDPVEIAQRYHDFVTNLVSNHSSTFAGLGVGYPFADDAMLREMERAVRDLGLKGFVISPTCAGEFIDSPKALPFFELCQELDAVVFVHNRDSCLACEHMQDYRLTELVGRPNEMGLLAARLIFSGL
;
A
#
# COMPACT_ATOMS: atom_id res chain seq x y z
N MET A 1 22.58 3.11 -10.25
CA MET A 1 21.54 3.32 -9.22
C MET A 1 20.71 2.06 -9.09
N ILE A 2 20.64 1.50 -7.90
CA ILE A 2 19.85 0.32 -7.54
C ILE A 2 18.69 0.81 -6.68
N ILE A 3 17.45 0.53 -7.11
CA ILE A 3 16.23 0.93 -6.38
C ILE A 3 15.54 -0.33 -5.86
N ASP A 4 15.35 -0.41 -4.54
CA ASP A 4 14.42 -1.36 -3.95
C ASP A 4 13.00 -0.77 -4.02
N SER A 5 12.16 -1.34 -4.87
CA SER A 5 10.80 -0.85 -5.10
C SER A 5 9.78 -1.35 -4.06
N HIS A 6 10.18 -2.20 -3.10
CA HIS A 6 9.25 -2.87 -2.20
C HIS A 6 9.78 -2.98 -0.76
N SER A 7 9.85 -1.86 -0.08
CA SER A 7 10.21 -1.81 1.34
C SER A 7 9.05 -1.31 2.20
N HIS A 8 9.04 -1.74 3.46
CA HIS A 8 7.98 -1.40 4.40
C HIS A 8 8.54 -0.74 5.65
N LEU A 9 8.05 0.48 5.92
CA LEU A 9 8.17 1.11 7.23
C LEU A 9 6.81 1.68 7.63
N GLN A 10 6.46 1.52 8.90
CA GLN A 10 5.16 1.94 9.40
C GLN A 10 5.26 2.62 10.77
N ASP A 11 4.32 3.51 11.05
CA ASP A 11 4.19 4.15 12.36
C ASP A 11 3.64 3.15 13.38
N LYS A 12 4.41 2.90 14.45
CA LYS A 12 4.03 1.95 15.51
C LYS A 12 2.71 2.31 16.16
N LYS A 13 2.50 3.60 16.49
CA LYS A 13 1.28 4.05 17.17
C LYS A 13 0.06 3.95 16.26
N LEU A 14 0.24 4.21 14.97
CA LEU A 14 -0.82 4.05 13.98
C LEU A 14 -1.21 2.57 13.85
N CYS A 15 -0.23 1.68 13.72
CA CYS A 15 -0.48 0.23 13.66
C CYS A 15 -1.20 -0.29 14.90
N GLU A 16 -0.75 0.10 16.09
CA GLU A 16 -1.39 -0.25 17.36
C GLU A 16 -2.86 0.25 17.41
N SER A 17 -3.12 1.45 16.88
CA SER A 17 -4.47 2.05 16.89
C SER A 17 -5.49 1.27 16.03
N VAL A 18 -5.03 0.53 15.04
CA VAL A 18 -5.86 -0.32 14.16
C VAL A 18 -5.71 -1.81 14.48
N GLY A 19 -4.96 -2.17 15.53
CA GLY A 19 -4.73 -3.56 15.93
C GLY A 19 -3.79 -4.33 14.99
N LEU A 20 -2.98 -3.65 14.20
CA LEU A 20 -2.01 -4.26 13.30
C LEU A 20 -0.70 -4.53 14.03
N ASN A 21 -0.39 -5.82 14.23
CA ASN A 21 0.89 -6.25 14.77
C ASN A 21 1.86 -6.53 13.62
N LEU A 22 3.00 -5.86 13.64
CA LEU A 22 4.02 -5.99 12.62
C LEU A 22 5.34 -6.56 13.20
N PRO A 23 6.12 -7.25 12.38
CA PRO A 23 7.49 -7.61 12.72
C PRO A 23 8.32 -6.37 13.08
N PRO A 24 9.23 -6.45 14.06
CA PRO A 24 10.02 -5.30 14.52
C PRO A 24 10.82 -4.58 13.42
N ASN A 25 11.27 -5.30 12.41
CA ASN A 25 12.01 -4.72 11.28
C ASN A 25 11.18 -3.73 10.45
N MET A 26 9.85 -3.88 10.39
CA MET A 26 8.96 -2.92 9.71
C MET A 26 8.75 -1.63 10.52
N LEU A 27 9.29 -1.55 11.71
CA LEU A 27 9.20 -0.39 12.63
C LEU A 27 10.58 0.22 12.89
N ASN A 28 11.64 -0.31 12.28
CA ASN A 28 13.03 0.05 12.54
C ASN A 28 13.64 0.77 11.34
N VAL A 29 13.61 2.11 11.38
CA VAL A 29 14.13 2.97 10.33
C VAL A 29 15.64 2.83 10.19
N GLU A 30 16.37 2.90 11.31
CA GLU A 30 17.83 2.83 11.35
C GLU A 30 18.33 1.49 10.79
N GLY A 31 17.66 0.39 11.18
CA GLY A 31 18.00 -0.94 10.67
C GLY A 31 17.80 -1.06 9.16
N LEU A 32 16.75 -0.46 8.59
CA LEU A 32 16.57 -0.46 7.13
C LEU A 32 17.66 0.36 6.43
N VAL A 33 18.04 1.52 6.96
CA VAL A 33 19.12 2.35 6.40
C VAL A 33 20.46 1.59 6.41
N GLU A 34 20.78 0.90 7.50
CA GLU A 34 22.00 0.09 7.61
C GLU A 34 21.99 -1.08 6.61
N GLU A 35 20.87 -1.80 6.50
CA GLU A 35 20.71 -2.93 5.58
C GLU A 35 20.80 -2.48 4.11
N GLN A 36 20.18 -1.36 3.78
CA GLN A 36 20.23 -0.74 2.46
C GLN A 36 21.69 -0.39 2.08
N ALA A 37 22.41 0.28 2.97
CA ALA A 37 23.81 0.64 2.74
C ALA A 37 24.70 -0.61 2.57
N ALA A 38 24.51 -1.63 3.40
CA ALA A 38 25.25 -2.89 3.33
C ALA A 38 24.98 -3.66 2.02
N SER A 39 23.76 -3.53 1.48
CA SER A 39 23.34 -4.22 0.24
C SER A 39 23.64 -3.41 -1.02
N GLY A 40 24.18 -2.19 -0.92
CA GLY A 40 24.47 -1.32 -2.06
C GLY A 40 23.23 -0.81 -2.77
N ILE A 41 22.09 -0.70 -2.07
CA ILE A 41 20.85 -0.12 -2.56
C ILE A 41 20.95 1.40 -2.43
N ASP A 42 20.68 2.13 -3.50
CA ASP A 42 20.76 3.59 -3.52
C ASP A 42 19.49 4.26 -2.99
N LEU A 43 18.31 3.65 -3.26
CA LEU A 43 17.00 4.19 -2.87
C LEU A 43 16.03 3.06 -2.53
N SER A 44 15.24 3.21 -1.46
CA SER A 44 14.13 2.31 -1.16
C SER A 44 12.78 3.02 -1.23
N VAL A 45 11.80 2.38 -1.86
CA VAL A 45 10.42 2.88 -1.93
C VAL A 45 9.64 2.33 -0.76
N ILE A 46 9.27 3.22 0.15
CA ILE A 46 8.57 2.88 1.40
C ILE A 46 7.06 2.87 1.17
N SER A 47 6.42 1.80 1.64
CA SER A 47 4.96 1.64 1.60
C SER A 47 4.41 1.03 2.88
N GLY A 48 3.13 1.29 3.18
CA GLY A 48 2.41 0.77 4.35
C GLY A 48 1.22 -0.10 3.97
N PRO A 49 1.45 -1.30 3.45
CA PRO A 49 0.35 -2.18 3.06
C PRO A 49 -0.51 -2.58 4.26
N ARG A 50 -1.75 -3.01 4.00
CA ARG A 50 -2.75 -3.50 4.96
C ARG A 50 -3.43 -2.43 5.84
N LEU A 51 -2.89 -1.23 6.01
CA LEU A 51 -3.51 -0.20 6.85
C LEU A 51 -4.93 0.13 6.38
N MET A 52 -5.11 0.36 5.07
CA MET A 52 -6.42 0.69 4.51
C MET A 52 -7.40 -0.48 4.55
N ASP A 53 -6.93 -1.71 4.30
CA ASP A 53 -7.78 -2.90 4.42
C ASP A 53 -8.38 -3.02 5.82
N ILE A 54 -7.53 -2.87 6.86
CA ILE A 54 -7.95 -2.96 8.24
C ILE A 54 -8.85 -1.77 8.63
N ALA A 55 -8.52 -0.56 8.16
CA ALA A 55 -9.31 0.64 8.47
C ALA A 55 -10.72 0.56 7.90
N VAL A 56 -10.86 0.05 6.68
CA VAL A 56 -12.17 -0.10 6.00
C VAL A 56 -12.99 -1.25 6.61
N ASP A 57 -12.34 -2.34 6.99
CA ASP A 57 -13.03 -3.48 7.62
C ASP A 57 -13.53 -3.16 9.05
N GLN A 58 -12.97 -2.14 9.71
CA GLN A 58 -13.35 -1.72 11.07
C GLN A 58 -14.33 -0.54 11.04
N GLN A 59 -15.63 -0.80 11.27
CA GLN A 59 -16.69 0.22 11.24
C GLN A 59 -16.51 1.40 12.22
N ASN A 60 -15.64 1.28 13.22
CA ASN A 60 -15.37 2.31 14.23
C ASN A 60 -14.11 3.13 13.93
N LYS A 61 -13.53 2.99 12.75
CA LYS A 61 -12.37 3.76 12.28
C LYS A 61 -12.76 4.66 11.13
N ASP A 62 -12.11 5.80 11.05
CA ASP A 62 -12.20 6.69 9.90
C ASP A 62 -11.04 6.37 8.94
N PRO A 63 -11.31 5.78 7.76
CA PRO A 63 -10.26 5.47 6.80
C PRO A 63 -9.48 6.70 6.33
N VAL A 64 -10.13 7.87 6.25
CA VAL A 64 -9.49 9.13 5.83
C VAL A 64 -8.48 9.57 6.89
N GLU A 65 -8.85 9.55 8.19
CA GLU A 65 -7.91 9.86 9.28
C GLU A 65 -6.71 8.93 9.28
N ILE A 66 -6.92 7.64 9.07
CA ILE A 66 -5.83 6.64 9.00
C ILE A 66 -4.90 6.95 7.81
N ALA A 67 -5.46 7.25 6.64
CA ALA A 67 -4.68 7.64 5.47
C ALA A 67 -3.86 8.90 5.74
N GLN A 68 -4.47 9.96 6.29
CA GLN A 68 -3.79 11.20 6.63
C GLN A 68 -2.59 10.98 7.56
N ARG A 69 -2.79 10.23 8.63
CA ARG A 69 -1.72 9.92 9.59
C ARG A 69 -0.57 9.15 8.95
N TYR A 70 -0.88 8.20 8.06
CA TYR A 70 0.16 7.47 7.36
C TYR A 70 0.89 8.35 6.33
N HIS A 71 0.17 9.17 5.56
CA HIS A 71 0.77 10.08 4.58
C HIS A 71 1.70 11.07 5.26
N ASP A 72 1.30 11.66 6.39
CA ASP A 72 2.13 12.57 7.17
C ASP A 72 3.37 11.86 7.75
N PHE A 73 3.21 10.63 8.25
CA PHE A 73 4.33 9.82 8.73
C PHE A 73 5.35 9.56 7.64
N VAL A 74 4.91 9.04 6.48
CA VAL A 74 5.85 8.68 5.40
C VAL A 74 6.50 9.91 4.78
N THR A 75 5.78 11.03 4.72
CA THR A 75 6.34 12.31 4.28
C THR A 75 7.45 12.81 5.20
N ASN A 76 7.24 12.76 6.50
CA ASN A 76 8.26 13.11 7.48
C ASN A 76 9.48 12.17 7.38
N LEU A 77 9.25 10.88 7.22
CA LEU A 77 10.29 9.89 7.04
C LEU A 77 11.15 10.20 5.80
N VAL A 78 10.52 10.43 4.65
CA VAL A 78 11.21 10.78 3.41
C VAL A 78 11.94 12.11 3.53
N SER A 79 11.36 13.12 4.17
CA SER A 79 12.01 14.42 4.36
C SER A 79 13.31 14.31 5.18
N ASN A 80 13.33 13.44 6.18
CA ASN A 80 14.51 13.20 7.01
C ASN A 80 15.56 12.30 6.32
N HIS A 81 15.19 11.57 5.27
CA HIS A 81 16.02 10.60 4.56
C HIS A 81 15.88 10.75 3.04
N SER A 82 15.88 11.98 2.53
CA SER A 82 15.52 12.31 1.14
C SER A 82 16.43 11.72 0.06
N SER A 83 17.67 11.35 0.40
CA SER A 83 18.58 10.66 -0.50
C SER A 83 18.46 9.14 -0.47
N THR A 84 17.68 8.60 0.48
CA THR A 84 17.61 7.17 0.80
C THR A 84 16.23 6.59 0.55
N PHE A 85 15.17 7.40 0.77
CA PHE A 85 13.79 6.94 0.67
C PHE A 85 12.96 7.75 -0.32
N ALA A 86 12.08 7.06 -1.02
CA ALA A 86 10.89 7.62 -1.66
C ALA A 86 9.65 6.99 -0.99
N GLY A 87 8.51 7.67 -1.00
CA GLY A 87 7.32 7.21 -0.30
C GLY A 87 6.12 7.01 -1.21
N LEU A 88 5.36 5.94 -0.94
CA LEU A 88 4.00 5.74 -1.42
C LEU A 88 3.01 5.96 -0.28
N GLY A 89 1.94 6.67 -0.56
CA GLY A 89 0.79 6.74 0.33
C GLY A 89 0.00 5.44 0.34
N VAL A 90 -0.99 5.36 1.22
CA VAL A 90 -2.01 4.31 1.16
C VAL A 90 -3.20 4.80 0.34
N GLY A 91 -3.70 3.96 -0.56
CA GLY A 91 -4.84 4.26 -1.41
C GLY A 91 -6.02 3.34 -1.12
N TYR A 92 -7.21 3.80 -1.49
CA TYR A 92 -8.42 2.99 -1.45
C TYR A 92 -9.18 3.11 -2.79
N PRO A 93 -9.18 2.05 -3.62
CA PRO A 93 -9.78 2.11 -4.95
C PRO A 93 -11.27 2.45 -5.00
N PHE A 94 -12.06 2.11 -3.96
CA PHE A 94 -13.47 2.47 -3.86
C PHE A 94 -13.67 3.73 -3.00
N ALA A 95 -12.78 4.71 -3.19
CA ALA A 95 -12.75 5.95 -2.44
C ALA A 95 -14.00 6.81 -2.66
N ASP A 96 -14.46 7.43 -1.60
CA ASP A 96 -15.37 8.58 -1.68
C ASP A 96 -14.62 9.88 -1.93
N ASP A 97 -15.35 10.99 -2.09
CA ASP A 97 -14.75 12.29 -2.34
C ASP A 97 -13.78 12.76 -1.25
N ALA A 98 -13.98 12.35 0.00
CA ALA A 98 -13.11 12.76 1.10
C ALA A 98 -11.75 12.03 1.00
N MET A 99 -11.77 10.74 0.70
CA MET A 99 -10.58 9.95 0.47
C MET A 99 -9.85 10.38 -0.80
N LEU A 100 -10.56 10.67 -1.90
CA LEU A 100 -9.94 11.17 -3.14
C LEU A 100 -9.20 12.50 -2.89
N ARG A 101 -9.80 13.44 -2.13
CA ARG A 101 -9.11 14.69 -1.75
C ARG A 101 -7.86 14.45 -0.91
N GLU A 102 -7.91 13.50 0.03
CA GLU A 102 -6.73 13.15 0.82
C GLU A 102 -5.63 12.54 -0.04
N MET A 103 -5.98 11.70 -1.00
CA MET A 103 -5.03 11.13 -1.93
C MET A 103 -4.41 12.21 -2.83
N GLU A 104 -5.23 13.17 -3.31
CA GLU A 104 -4.73 14.33 -4.05
C GLU A 104 -3.74 15.14 -3.21
N ARG A 105 -4.05 15.43 -1.93
CA ARG A 105 -3.15 16.10 -0.98
C ARG A 105 -1.83 15.34 -0.84
N ALA A 106 -1.88 14.03 -0.70
CA ALA A 106 -0.70 13.19 -0.52
C ALA A 106 0.32 13.34 -1.68
N VAL A 107 -0.16 13.45 -2.91
CA VAL A 107 0.73 13.61 -4.07
C VAL A 107 1.11 15.08 -4.30
N ARG A 108 0.12 16.01 -4.35
CA ARG A 108 0.37 17.42 -4.71
C ARG A 108 1.09 18.19 -3.62
N ASP A 109 0.66 18.02 -2.36
CA ASP A 109 1.16 18.84 -1.25
C ASP A 109 2.29 18.15 -0.49
N LEU A 110 2.21 16.83 -0.33
CA LEU A 110 3.19 16.06 0.44
C LEU A 110 4.29 15.42 -0.42
N GLY A 111 4.14 15.38 -1.74
CA GLY A 111 5.16 14.91 -2.68
C GLY A 111 5.33 13.39 -2.73
N LEU A 112 4.37 12.62 -2.23
CA LEU A 112 4.36 11.16 -2.35
C LEU A 112 4.25 10.76 -3.82
N LYS A 113 4.77 9.59 -4.19
CA LYS A 113 4.92 9.17 -5.59
C LYS A 113 3.75 8.35 -6.11
N GLY A 114 2.75 8.12 -5.30
CA GLY A 114 1.58 7.32 -5.64
C GLY A 114 1.11 6.52 -4.43
N PHE A 115 0.46 5.39 -4.67
CA PHE A 115 -0.27 4.67 -3.63
C PHE A 115 0.00 3.17 -3.66
N VAL A 116 0.10 2.58 -2.47
CA VAL A 116 -0.04 1.14 -2.30
C VAL A 116 -1.51 0.81 -2.07
N ILE A 117 -2.00 -0.18 -2.79
CA ILE A 117 -3.39 -0.66 -2.71
C ILE A 117 -3.45 -2.19 -2.66
N SER A 118 -4.59 -2.73 -2.26
CA SER A 118 -4.86 -4.17 -2.33
C SER A 118 -5.51 -4.58 -3.64
N PRO A 119 -5.37 -5.85 -4.08
CA PRO A 119 -5.97 -6.36 -5.31
C PRO A 119 -7.50 -6.43 -5.27
N THR A 120 -8.05 -6.47 -4.04
CA THR A 120 -9.49 -6.50 -3.78
C THR A 120 -9.87 -5.51 -2.69
N CYS A 121 -11.05 -4.92 -2.79
CA CYS A 121 -11.66 -4.07 -1.79
C CYS A 121 -13.04 -4.62 -1.45
N ALA A 122 -13.33 -4.83 -0.16
CA ALA A 122 -14.60 -5.40 0.30
C ALA A 122 -15.03 -6.69 -0.45
N GLY A 123 -14.06 -7.55 -0.79
CA GLY A 123 -14.29 -8.81 -1.52
C GLY A 123 -14.48 -8.66 -3.05
N GLU A 124 -14.37 -7.47 -3.60
CA GLU A 124 -14.51 -7.17 -5.02
C GLU A 124 -13.16 -6.77 -5.63
N PHE A 125 -12.83 -7.27 -6.82
CA PHE A 125 -11.60 -6.88 -7.53
C PHE A 125 -11.65 -5.42 -7.98
N ILE A 126 -10.48 -4.78 -8.02
CA ILE A 126 -10.33 -3.35 -8.33
C ILE A 126 -10.52 -3.00 -9.83
N ASP A 127 -10.83 -3.96 -10.69
CA ASP A 127 -11.34 -3.73 -12.06
C ASP A 127 -12.84 -3.36 -12.08
N SER A 128 -13.47 -3.27 -10.94
CA SER A 128 -14.84 -2.78 -10.79
C SER A 128 -14.97 -1.31 -11.23
N PRO A 129 -16.08 -0.92 -11.88
CA PRO A 129 -16.37 0.48 -12.21
C PRO A 129 -16.31 1.44 -11.00
N LYS A 130 -16.46 0.94 -9.78
CA LYS A 130 -16.30 1.73 -8.55
C LYS A 130 -14.90 2.32 -8.38
N ALA A 131 -13.88 1.68 -8.99
CA ALA A 131 -12.50 2.14 -8.90
C ALA A 131 -12.13 3.19 -9.96
N LEU A 132 -13.01 3.48 -10.92
CA LEU A 132 -12.73 4.47 -11.98
C LEU A 132 -12.28 5.83 -11.43
N PRO A 133 -12.96 6.45 -10.44
CA PRO A 133 -12.54 7.74 -9.91
C PRO A 133 -11.12 7.72 -9.30
N PHE A 134 -10.73 6.59 -8.69
CA PHE A 134 -9.39 6.39 -8.18
C PHE A 134 -8.35 6.35 -9.31
N PHE A 135 -8.60 5.55 -10.36
CA PHE A 135 -7.66 5.44 -11.49
C PHE A 135 -7.57 6.73 -12.29
N GLU A 136 -8.68 7.45 -12.48
CA GLU A 136 -8.71 8.79 -13.11
C GLU A 136 -7.86 9.78 -12.32
N LEU A 137 -8.00 9.80 -10.99
CA LEU A 137 -7.17 10.63 -10.11
C LEU A 137 -5.68 10.25 -10.23
N CYS A 138 -5.36 8.96 -10.19
CA CYS A 138 -3.97 8.51 -10.33
C CYS A 138 -3.36 8.92 -11.68
N GLN A 139 -4.13 8.84 -12.77
CA GLN A 139 -3.71 9.28 -14.09
C GLN A 139 -3.49 10.80 -14.13
N GLU A 140 -4.40 11.59 -13.55
CA GLU A 140 -4.27 13.05 -13.48
C GLU A 140 -3.02 13.48 -12.70
N LEU A 141 -2.71 12.75 -11.63
CA LEU A 141 -1.58 13.04 -10.74
C LEU A 141 -0.24 12.47 -11.24
N ASP A 142 -0.22 11.69 -12.32
CA ASP A 142 0.94 10.87 -12.74
C ASP A 142 1.45 9.98 -11.58
N ALA A 143 0.52 9.44 -10.81
CA ALA A 143 0.80 8.70 -9.59
C ALA A 143 1.01 7.20 -9.85
N VAL A 144 2.05 6.63 -9.24
CA VAL A 144 2.28 5.18 -9.30
C VAL A 144 1.20 4.43 -8.50
N VAL A 145 0.65 3.37 -9.09
CA VAL A 145 -0.22 2.44 -8.39
C VAL A 145 0.55 1.14 -8.13
N PHE A 146 0.87 0.89 -6.86
CA PHE A 146 1.57 -0.31 -6.43
C PHE A 146 0.57 -1.28 -5.79
N VAL A 147 0.25 -2.37 -6.50
CA VAL A 147 -0.68 -3.37 -5.96
C VAL A 147 0.07 -4.34 -5.07
N HIS A 148 -0.32 -4.41 -3.81
CA HIS A 148 0.29 -5.25 -2.79
C HIS A 148 -0.67 -6.34 -2.32
N ASN A 149 -0.16 -7.56 -2.24
CA ASN A 149 -0.94 -8.70 -1.75
C ASN A 149 -1.37 -8.51 -0.29
N ARG A 150 -2.61 -8.91 -0.04
CA ARG A 150 -3.13 -9.19 1.31
C ARG A 150 -3.37 -10.70 1.47
N ASP A 151 -4.23 -11.09 2.39
CA ASP A 151 -4.71 -12.46 2.45
C ASP A 151 -5.49 -12.75 1.17
N SER A 152 -5.12 -13.81 0.45
CA SER A 152 -5.65 -14.08 -0.88
C SER A 152 -7.14 -14.39 -0.84
N CYS A 153 -7.93 -13.74 -1.70
CA CYS A 153 -9.34 -14.10 -1.91
C CYS A 153 -9.51 -15.45 -2.62
N LEU A 154 -8.45 -15.97 -3.23
CA LEU A 154 -8.43 -17.30 -3.86
C LEU A 154 -8.04 -18.40 -2.87
N ALA A 155 -7.79 -18.09 -1.60
CA ALA A 155 -7.48 -19.08 -0.59
C ALA A 155 -8.66 -20.04 -0.39
N CYS A 156 -8.37 -21.34 -0.31
CA CYS A 156 -9.34 -22.37 -0.03
C CYS A 156 -8.84 -23.34 1.05
N GLU A 157 -9.69 -24.27 1.49
CA GLU A 157 -9.34 -25.24 2.54
C GLU A 157 -8.07 -26.05 2.23
N HIS A 158 -7.81 -26.34 0.96
CA HIS A 158 -6.62 -27.09 0.52
C HIS A 158 -5.33 -26.26 0.57
N MET A 159 -5.39 -24.97 0.87
CA MET A 159 -4.23 -24.07 1.00
C MET A 159 -3.82 -23.79 2.42
N GLN A 160 -4.45 -24.43 3.41
CA GLN A 160 -4.19 -24.18 4.85
C GLN A 160 -2.79 -24.67 5.27
N ASP A 161 -2.31 -25.78 4.67
CA ASP A 161 -1.02 -26.34 4.97
C ASP A 161 0.10 -25.70 4.12
N TYR A 162 1.35 -25.86 4.57
CA TYR A 162 2.57 -25.50 3.85
C TYR A 162 2.64 -24.02 3.43
N ARG A 163 1.87 -23.13 4.05
CA ARG A 163 1.78 -21.72 3.68
C ARG A 163 1.33 -21.51 2.20
N LEU A 164 0.52 -22.42 1.67
CA LEU A 164 0.10 -22.35 0.26
C LEU A 164 -0.76 -21.12 -0.04
N THR A 165 -1.48 -20.57 0.92
CA THR A 165 -2.18 -19.28 0.76
C THR A 165 -1.21 -18.17 0.38
N GLU A 166 -0.03 -18.11 1.00
CA GLU A 166 0.98 -17.10 0.70
C GLU A 166 1.78 -17.45 -0.56
N LEU A 167 2.21 -18.70 -0.69
CA LEU A 167 3.16 -19.12 -1.73
C LEU A 167 2.49 -19.35 -3.09
N VAL A 168 1.21 -19.69 -3.10
CA VAL A 168 0.43 -20.01 -4.31
C VAL A 168 -0.77 -19.09 -4.47
N GLY A 169 -1.56 -18.89 -3.42
CA GLY A 169 -2.80 -18.11 -3.46
C GLY A 169 -2.54 -16.66 -3.87
N ARG A 170 -1.64 -15.97 -3.17
CA ARG A 170 -1.30 -14.56 -3.44
C ARG A 170 -0.76 -14.33 -4.86
N PRO A 171 0.26 -15.07 -5.37
CA PRO A 171 0.71 -14.91 -6.74
C PRO A 171 -0.37 -15.17 -7.79
N ASN A 172 -1.23 -16.19 -7.57
CA ASN A 172 -2.33 -16.47 -8.48
C ASN A 172 -3.38 -15.34 -8.50
N GLU A 173 -3.68 -14.75 -7.34
CA GLU A 173 -4.58 -13.59 -7.25
C GLU A 173 -4.03 -12.39 -8.02
N MET A 174 -2.72 -12.13 -7.92
CA MET A 174 -2.08 -11.06 -8.70
C MET A 174 -2.13 -11.33 -10.20
N GLY A 175 -1.90 -12.58 -10.63
CA GLY A 175 -2.04 -12.98 -12.04
C GLY A 175 -3.48 -12.82 -12.55
N LEU A 176 -4.46 -13.20 -11.72
CA LEU A 176 -5.89 -13.03 -12.05
C LEU A 176 -6.24 -11.55 -12.14
N LEU A 177 -5.80 -10.72 -11.17
CA LEU A 177 -6.04 -9.28 -11.23
C LEU A 177 -5.45 -8.64 -12.47
N ALA A 178 -4.20 -8.96 -12.81
CA ALA A 178 -3.55 -8.42 -14.01
C ALA A 178 -4.36 -8.76 -15.29
N ALA A 179 -4.83 -10.00 -15.41
CA ALA A 179 -5.70 -10.41 -16.52
C ALA A 179 -7.03 -9.62 -16.51
N ARG A 180 -7.65 -9.44 -15.34
CA ARG A 180 -8.91 -8.69 -15.21
C ARG A 180 -8.75 -7.23 -15.61
N LEU A 181 -7.71 -6.53 -15.15
CA LEU A 181 -7.42 -5.14 -15.53
C LEU A 181 -7.18 -4.99 -17.04
N ILE A 182 -6.42 -5.92 -17.65
CA ILE A 182 -6.18 -5.91 -19.12
C ILE A 182 -7.48 -6.11 -19.89
N PHE A 183 -8.31 -7.08 -19.48
CA PHE A 183 -9.53 -7.42 -20.22
C PHE A 183 -10.69 -6.47 -19.93
N SER A 184 -10.71 -5.78 -18.78
CA SER A 184 -11.71 -4.73 -18.49
C SER A 184 -11.44 -3.43 -19.25
N GLY A 185 -10.21 -3.21 -19.68
CA GLY A 185 -9.80 -1.99 -20.38
C GLY A 185 -9.49 -0.81 -19.45
N LEU A 186 -9.31 -1.09 -18.16
CA LEU A 186 -8.83 -0.13 -17.15
C LEU A 186 -7.33 0.08 -17.26
#